data_7e25b52d06c4ad333935a070f5351560
#
_entry.id   7e25b52d06c4ad333935a070f5351560
#
_cell.length_a   1.000
_cell.length_b   1.000
_cell.length_c   1.000
_cell.angle_alpha   90.00
_cell.angle_beta   90.00
_cell.angle_gamma   90.00
#
_symmetry.space_group_name_H-M   'P 1'
#
loop_
_entity.id
_entity.type
_entity.pdbx_description
1 polymer ?
#
loop_
_entity_poly.entity_id
_entity_poly.type
_entity_poly.pdbx_seq_one_letter_code
_entity_poly.pdbx_strand_id
1 'polypeptide(L)'
;MMEKIQAWIEKHLVPVINKITSNFWFGIVADAILYIVPFSMVSAIPSLWAILRRFVPVLPDISPLSTFSFGLIGLFVVFVIPYNCLQKIDKKDRSMIAGFTGIGAYMMCMNFQTVDGGSLVSMNKFGAGGMFTAMVVGLMVAVIYKLLAKYSFFGEDSVIPDFVKNWFDNIAAILISLTVAY
;
A
#
# COMPACT_ATOMS: atom_id res chain seq x y z
N MET A 1 24.93 -17.28 29.24
CA MET A 1 23.50 -17.48 28.89
C MET A 1 23.14 -16.78 27.59
N MET A 2 23.54 -15.54 27.40
CA MET A 2 23.31 -14.76 26.14
C MET A 2 23.89 -15.42 24.89
N GLU A 3 25.12 -15.93 24.92
CA GLU A 3 25.77 -16.59 23.77
C GLU A 3 25.02 -17.85 23.29
N LYS A 4 24.45 -18.64 24.20
CA LYS A 4 23.63 -19.81 23.82
C LYS A 4 22.31 -19.41 23.15
N ILE A 5 21.71 -18.29 23.58
CA ILE A 5 20.49 -17.74 22.98
C ILE A 5 20.82 -17.19 21.59
N GLN A 6 21.93 -16.46 21.43
CA GLN A 6 22.37 -15.94 20.15
C GLN A 6 22.66 -17.08 19.15
N ALA A 7 23.42 -18.09 19.55
CA ALA A 7 23.71 -19.25 18.71
C ALA A 7 22.44 -20.04 18.30
N TRP A 8 21.45 -20.13 19.19
CA TRP A 8 20.16 -20.76 18.87
C TRP A 8 19.37 -19.92 17.87
N ILE A 9 19.32 -18.60 18.05
CA ILE A 9 18.67 -17.66 17.13
C ILE A 9 19.32 -17.74 15.74
N GLU A 10 20.63 -17.65 15.66
CA GLU A 10 21.37 -17.73 14.41
C GLU A 10 21.15 -19.06 13.68
N LYS A 11 21.11 -20.16 14.42
CA LYS A 11 20.95 -21.49 13.83
C LYS A 11 19.53 -21.81 13.39
N HIS A 12 18.49 -21.33 14.09
CA HIS A 12 17.11 -21.73 13.86
C HIS A 12 16.23 -20.59 13.32
N LEU A 13 16.40 -19.37 13.81
CA LEU A 13 15.55 -18.25 13.47
C LEU A 13 16.03 -17.52 12.21
N VAL A 14 17.32 -17.26 12.09
CA VAL A 14 17.91 -16.54 10.96
C VAL A 14 17.64 -17.24 9.61
N PRO A 15 17.79 -18.57 9.45
CA PRO A 15 17.47 -19.22 8.18
C PRO A 15 15.98 -19.13 7.81
N VAL A 16 15.09 -19.23 8.80
CA VAL A 16 13.65 -19.09 8.59
C VAL A 16 13.28 -17.67 8.17
N ILE A 17 13.82 -16.68 8.89
CA ILE A 17 13.63 -15.25 8.55
C ILE A 17 14.17 -14.99 7.13
N ASN A 18 15.37 -15.44 6.81
CA ASN A 18 15.95 -15.25 5.47
C ASN A 18 15.10 -15.89 4.38
N LYS A 19 14.54 -17.09 4.63
CA LYS A 19 13.65 -17.77 3.67
C LYS A 19 12.33 -17.01 3.49
N ILE A 20 11.79 -16.41 4.54
CA ILE A 20 10.57 -15.60 4.48
C ILE A 20 10.86 -14.28 3.76
N THR A 21 11.93 -13.57 4.15
CA THR A 21 12.28 -12.26 3.57
C THR A 21 12.78 -12.36 2.13
N SER A 22 13.31 -13.50 1.71
CA SER A 22 13.68 -13.76 0.31
C SER A 22 12.46 -14.02 -0.60
N ASN A 23 11.28 -14.26 -0.01
CA ASN A 23 10.05 -14.42 -0.80
C ASN A 23 9.66 -13.09 -1.43
N PHE A 24 9.47 -13.09 -2.75
CA PHE A 24 9.13 -11.91 -3.53
C PHE A 24 7.91 -11.14 -2.97
N TRP A 25 6.84 -11.85 -2.65
CA TRP A 25 5.60 -11.25 -2.17
C TRP A 25 5.72 -10.69 -0.76
N PHE A 26 6.40 -11.44 0.12
CA PHE A 26 6.69 -10.97 1.46
C PHE A 26 7.56 -9.72 1.43
N GLY A 27 8.60 -9.71 0.59
CA GLY A 27 9.48 -8.55 0.43
C GLY A 27 8.76 -7.30 -0.05
N ILE A 28 7.75 -7.41 -0.93
CA ILE A 28 6.94 -6.26 -1.36
C ILE A 28 6.13 -5.68 -0.21
N VAL A 29 5.49 -6.54 0.59
CA VAL A 29 4.69 -6.09 1.75
C VAL A 29 5.59 -5.51 2.83
N ALA A 30 6.72 -6.14 3.11
CA ALA A 30 7.69 -5.64 4.09
C ALA A 30 8.22 -4.24 3.70
N ASP A 31 8.59 -4.06 2.44
CA ASP A 31 9.03 -2.75 1.93
C ASP A 31 7.92 -1.71 2.02
N ALA A 32 6.67 -2.08 1.72
CA ALA A 32 5.53 -1.18 1.87
C ALA A 32 5.36 -0.71 3.31
N ILE A 33 5.51 -1.61 4.28
CA ILE A 33 5.45 -1.26 5.70
C ILE A 33 6.59 -0.32 6.07
N LEU A 34 7.82 -0.59 5.60
CA LEU A 34 8.97 0.27 5.88
C LEU A 34 8.81 1.70 5.33
N TYR A 35 8.21 1.87 4.16
CA TYR A 35 7.91 3.21 3.60
C TYR A 35 6.91 4.00 4.44
N ILE A 36 6.11 3.34 5.26
CA ILE A 36 5.06 3.99 6.06
C ILE A 36 5.56 4.35 7.47
N VAL A 37 6.67 3.77 7.92
CA VAL A 37 7.25 4.05 9.25
C VAL A 37 7.39 5.56 9.52
N PRO A 38 7.89 6.42 8.60
CA PRO A 38 7.99 7.86 8.86
C PRO A 38 6.64 8.52 9.16
N PHE A 39 5.55 8.08 8.52
CA PHE A 39 4.21 8.60 8.79
C PHE A 39 3.71 8.24 10.19
N SER A 40 4.06 7.06 10.71
CA SER A 40 3.75 6.69 12.08
C SER A 40 4.54 7.53 13.10
N MET A 41 5.78 7.87 12.79
CA MET A 41 6.60 8.75 13.63
C MET A 41 6.02 10.16 13.71
N VAL A 42 5.59 10.73 12.56
CA VAL A 42 4.90 12.03 12.54
C VAL A 42 3.65 12.01 13.40
N SER A 43 2.88 10.92 13.37
CA SER A 43 1.66 10.78 14.17
C SER A 43 1.91 10.70 15.68
N ALA A 44 3.12 10.35 16.11
CA ALA A 44 3.48 10.35 17.54
C ALA A 44 3.53 11.77 18.12
N ILE A 45 3.87 12.79 17.31
CA ILE A 45 3.98 14.18 17.75
C ILE A 45 2.64 14.70 18.32
N PRO A 46 1.50 14.63 17.62
CA PRO A 46 0.21 15.01 18.17
C PRO A 46 -0.19 14.24 19.43
N SER A 47 0.20 12.98 19.54
CA SER A 47 -0.09 12.17 20.71
C SER A 47 0.62 12.70 21.97
N LEU A 48 1.92 13.06 21.83
CA LEU A 48 2.66 13.72 22.90
C LEU A 48 2.13 15.11 23.21
N TRP A 49 1.78 15.87 22.16
CA TRP A 49 1.20 17.19 22.30
C TRP A 49 -0.13 17.20 23.04
N ALA A 50 -0.97 16.21 22.80
CA ALA A 50 -2.25 16.03 23.50
C ALA A 50 -2.06 15.84 25.03
N ILE A 51 -0.95 15.22 25.45
CA ILE A 51 -0.60 15.09 26.87
C ILE A 51 -0.23 16.46 27.44
N LEU A 52 0.60 17.24 26.74
CA LEU A 52 0.97 18.59 27.16
C LEU A 52 -0.26 19.52 27.25
N ARG A 53 -1.18 19.40 26.31
CA ARG A 53 -2.42 20.20 26.27
C ARG A 53 -3.33 19.98 27.50
N ARG A 54 -3.25 18.82 28.16
CA ARG A 54 -3.97 18.58 29.42
C ARG A 54 -3.48 19.49 30.55
N PHE A 55 -2.22 19.91 30.51
CA PHE A 55 -1.63 20.80 31.51
C PHE A 55 -1.69 22.28 31.09
N VAL A 56 -1.70 22.56 29.80
CA VAL A 56 -1.74 23.90 29.22
C VAL A 56 -2.86 23.99 28.17
N PRO A 57 -4.12 24.29 28.59
CA PRO A 57 -5.30 24.26 27.70
C PRO A 57 -5.26 25.30 26.54
N VAL A 58 -4.38 26.32 26.65
CA VAL A 58 -4.22 27.36 25.61
C VAL A 58 -3.53 26.83 24.33
N LEU A 59 -2.89 25.65 24.39
CA LEU A 59 -2.22 25.07 23.24
C LEU A 59 -3.20 24.68 22.12
N PRO A 60 -2.88 24.98 20.83
CA PRO A 60 -3.74 24.65 19.70
C PRO A 60 -3.89 23.13 19.53
N ASP A 61 -4.98 22.73 18.87
CA ASP A 61 -5.20 21.33 18.51
C ASP A 61 -4.44 21.00 17.22
N ILE A 62 -3.49 20.08 17.33
CA ILE A 62 -2.72 19.56 16.19
C ILE A 62 -3.07 18.11 15.86
N SER A 63 -4.19 17.58 16.37
CA SER A 63 -4.67 16.22 16.06
C SER A 63 -4.86 15.95 14.56
N PRO A 64 -5.18 16.94 13.67
CA PRO A 64 -5.24 16.70 12.23
C PRO A 64 -3.93 16.14 11.64
N LEU A 65 -2.77 16.44 12.21
CA LEU A 65 -1.51 15.84 11.76
C LEU A 65 -1.50 14.31 11.88
N SER A 66 -2.09 13.76 12.95
CA SER A 66 -2.23 12.32 13.10
C SER A 66 -3.28 11.75 12.14
N THR A 67 -4.39 12.45 11.98
CA THR A 67 -5.49 12.02 11.10
C THR A 67 -5.06 11.93 9.64
N PHE A 68 -4.28 12.90 9.15
CA PHE A 68 -3.82 12.94 7.75
C PHE A 68 -2.43 12.33 7.52
N SER A 69 -1.81 11.73 8.53
CA SER A 69 -0.63 10.90 8.40
C SER A 69 -0.96 9.43 8.65
N PHE A 70 -0.91 8.96 9.88
CA PHE A 70 -1.22 7.58 10.24
C PHE A 70 -2.67 7.18 9.96
N GLY A 71 -3.61 8.13 10.06
CA GLY A 71 -5.02 7.92 9.74
C GLY A 71 -5.29 7.56 8.27
N LEU A 72 -4.31 7.74 7.36
CA LEU A 72 -4.41 7.37 5.94
C LEU A 72 -3.47 6.21 5.57
N ILE A 73 -2.91 5.51 6.54
CA ILE A 73 -1.89 4.49 6.33
C ILE A 73 -2.37 3.35 5.40
N GLY A 74 -3.65 3.01 5.44
CA GLY A 74 -4.25 2.01 4.55
C GLY A 74 -4.19 2.44 3.07
N LEU A 75 -4.44 3.72 2.77
CA LEU A 75 -4.30 4.25 1.40
C LEU A 75 -2.86 4.20 0.91
N PHE A 76 -1.90 4.47 1.79
CA PHE A 76 -0.49 4.41 1.43
C PHE A 76 -0.05 2.96 1.17
N VAL A 77 -0.46 2.02 2.02
CA VAL A 77 -0.18 0.59 1.85
C VAL A 77 -0.69 0.07 0.52
N VAL A 78 -1.96 0.33 0.21
CA VAL A 78 -2.59 -0.19 -1.01
C VAL A 78 -1.99 0.39 -2.28
N PHE A 79 -1.44 1.61 -2.23
CA PHE A 79 -0.70 2.23 -3.33
C PHE A 79 0.70 1.60 -3.47
N VAL A 80 1.44 1.50 -2.35
CA VAL A 80 2.85 1.13 -2.38
C VAL A 80 3.06 -0.33 -2.76
N ILE A 81 2.16 -1.25 -2.39
CA ILE A 81 2.31 -2.68 -2.70
C ILE A 81 2.37 -2.95 -4.20
N PRO A 82 1.38 -2.57 -5.04
CA PRO A 82 1.47 -2.79 -6.49
C PRO A 82 2.56 -1.95 -7.14
N TYR A 83 2.82 -0.73 -6.64
CA TYR A 83 3.94 0.10 -7.07
C TYR A 83 5.28 -0.64 -6.92
N ASN A 84 5.58 -1.15 -5.71
CA ASN A 84 6.82 -1.89 -5.44
C ASN A 84 6.90 -3.20 -6.24
N CYS A 85 5.77 -3.87 -6.46
CA CYS A 85 5.72 -5.07 -7.28
C CYS A 85 6.29 -4.81 -8.68
N LEU A 86 5.79 -3.76 -9.34
CA LEU A 86 6.21 -3.42 -10.69
C LEU A 86 7.63 -2.83 -10.75
N GLN A 87 8.05 -2.11 -9.72
CA GLN A 87 9.43 -1.65 -9.59
C GLN A 87 10.39 -2.86 -9.54
N LYS A 88 10.07 -3.90 -8.77
CA LYS A 88 10.90 -5.10 -8.62
C LYS A 88 10.96 -5.99 -9.87
N ILE A 89 9.98 -5.91 -10.75
CA ILE A 89 9.97 -6.64 -12.04
C ILE A 89 10.39 -5.77 -13.24
N ASP A 90 10.97 -4.60 -12.95
CA ASP A 90 11.49 -3.63 -13.94
C ASP A 90 10.44 -3.08 -14.93
N LYS A 91 9.18 -2.98 -14.47
CA LYS A 91 8.08 -2.34 -15.21
C LYS A 91 7.72 -0.97 -14.59
N LYS A 92 8.74 -0.11 -14.47
CA LYS A 92 8.67 1.17 -13.73
C LYS A 92 7.65 2.15 -14.32
N ASP A 93 7.51 2.16 -15.65
CA ASP A 93 6.56 2.99 -16.39
C ASP A 93 5.09 2.74 -16.03
N ARG A 94 4.76 1.51 -15.58
CA ARG A 94 3.41 1.12 -15.15
C ARG A 94 3.20 1.17 -13.64
N SER A 95 4.26 1.34 -12.86
CA SER A 95 4.22 1.23 -11.39
C SER A 95 3.31 2.27 -10.72
N MET A 96 3.35 3.52 -11.20
CA MET A 96 2.48 4.60 -10.68
C MET A 96 1.01 4.31 -10.93
N ILE A 97 0.67 3.86 -12.14
CA ILE A 97 -0.71 3.56 -12.53
C ILE A 97 -1.24 2.38 -11.71
N ALA A 98 -0.40 1.36 -11.46
CA ALA A 98 -0.76 0.25 -10.61
C ALA A 98 -1.04 0.70 -9.16
N GLY A 99 -0.25 1.63 -8.63
CA GLY A 99 -0.50 2.23 -7.32
C GLY A 99 -1.85 2.95 -7.24
N PHE A 100 -2.17 3.78 -8.22
CA PHE A 100 -3.48 4.45 -8.30
C PHE A 100 -4.63 3.47 -8.49
N THR A 101 -4.43 2.41 -9.28
CA THR A 101 -5.42 1.33 -9.43
C THR A 101 -5.67 0.64 -8.10
N GLY A 102 -4.63 0.44 -7.29
CA GLY A 102 -4.75 -0.07 -5.93
C GLY A 102 -5.67 0.79 -5.06
N ILE A 103 -5.50 2.12 -5.09
CA ILE A 103 -6.40 3.04 -4.37
C ILE A 103 -7.83 2.88 -4.87
N GLY A 104 -8.07 2.89 -6.19
CA GLY A 104 -9.41 2.74 -6.78
C GLY A 104 -10.07 1.44 -6.35
N ALA A 105 -9.37 0.31 -6.46
CA ALA A 105 -9.86 -1.01 -6.03
C ALA A 105 -10.17 -1.03 -4.52
N TYR A 106 -9.32 -0.42 -3.70
CA TYR A 106 -9.54 -0.33 -2.27
C TYR A 106 -10.79 0.50 -1.92
N MET A 107 -10.99 1.62 -2.60
CA MET A 107 -12.19 2.44 -2.43
C MET A 107 -13.45 1.66 -2.80
N MET A 108 -13.43 0.80 -3.81
CA MET A 108 -14.57 -0.05 -4.17
C MET A 108 -14.88 -1.10 -3.09
N CYS A 109 -13.87 -1.62 -2.41
CA CYS A 109 -14.05 -2.55 -1.28
C CYS A 109 -14.60 -1.86 -0.01
N MET A 110 -14.63 -0.52 0.03
CA MET A 110 -15.20 0.21 1.15
C MET A 110 -16.70 0.30 1.00
N ASN A 111 -17.43 -0.15 2.02
CA ASN A 111 -18.87 0.02 2.06
C ASN A 111 -19.21 1.49 2.36
N PHE A 112 -19.42 2.28 1.32
CA PHE A 112 -19.89 3.65 1.43
C PHE A 112 -21.37 3.66 1.80
N GLN A 113 -21.73 4.48 2.81
CA GLN A 113 -23.11 4.73 3.18
C GLN A 113 -23.60 6.00 2.47
N THR A 114 -24.73 5.92 1.81
CA THR A 114 -25.36 7.09 1.17
C THR A 114 -26.19 7.81 2.21
N VAL A 115 -25.89 9.08 2.48
CA VAL A 115 -26.62 9.94 3.41
C VAL A 115 -26.87 11.28 2.72
N ASP A 116 -28.11 11.69 2.63
CA ASP A 116 -28.56 13.00 2.07
C ASP A 116 -27.88 13.35 0.71
N GLY A 117 -27.77 12.37 -0.19
CA GLY A 117 -27.18 12.56 -1.51
C GLY A 117 -25.65 12.57 -1.55
N GLY A 118 -24.97 12.38 -0.41
CA GLY A 118 -23.53 12.20 -0.30
C GLY A 118 -23.13 10.77 0.03
N SER A 119 -21.86 10.44 -0.11
CA SER A 119 -21.30 9.15 0.29
C SER A 119 -20.39 9.34 1.48
N LEU A 120 -20.66 8.64 2.59
CA LEU A 120 -19.85 8.67 3.80
C LEU A 120 -19.10 7.36 3.99
N VAL A 121 -17.87 7.47 4.47
CA VAL A 121 -17.05 6.35 4.89
C VAL A 121 -16.30 6.71 6.17
N SER A 122 -16.17 5.75 7.06
CA SER A 122 -15.42 5.99 8.30
C SER A 122 -13.93 6.19 8.00
N MET A 123 -13.34 7.25 8.54
CA MET A 123 -11.90 7.54 8.45
C MET A 123 -11.04 6.38 8.97
N ASN A 124 -11.53 5.60 9.94
CA ASN A 124 -10.82 4.43 10.46
C ASN A 124 -10.53 3.38 9.37
N LYS A 125 -11.35 3.30 8.33
CA LYS A 125 -11.10 2.38 7.20
C LYS A 125 -9.89 2.80 6.37
N PHE A 126 -9.56 4.08 6.30
CA PHE A 126 -8.36 4.57 5.61
C PHE A 126 -7.08 4.37 6.42
N GLY A 127 -7.20 4.29 7.74
CA GLY A 127 -6.10 4.11 8.68
C GLY A 127 -5.80 2.65 9.03
N ALA A 128 -5.35 2.45 10.25
CA ALA A 128 -4.97 1.14 10.78
C ALA A 128 -6.11 0.10 10.73
N GLY A 129 -7.37 0.53 10.92
CA GLY A 129 -8.53 -0.37 10.85
C GLY A 129 -8.76 -0.99 9.48
N GLY A 130 -8.31 -0.34 8.39
CA GLY A 130 -8.39 -0.85 7.03
C GLY A 130 -7.08 -1.45 6.50
N MET A 131 -6.00 -1.42 7.26
CA MET A 131 -4.66 -1.78 6.81
C MET A 131 -4.58 -3.22 6.26
N PHE A 132 -5.23 -4.17 6.92
CA PHE A 132 -5.24 -5.56 6.47
C PHE A 132 -5.95 -5.71 5.11
N THR A 133 -7.13 -5.09 4.96
CA THR A 133 -7.87 -5.04 3.69
C THR A 133 -7.02 -4.37 2.60
N ALA A 134 -6.34 -3.28 2.93
CA ALA A 134 -5.44 -2.57 2.02
C ALA A 134 -4.28 -3.47 1.54
N MET A 135 -3.69 -4.29 2.41
CA MET A 135 -2.66 -5.26 2.03
C MET A 135 -3.21 -6.32 1.07
N VAL A 136 -4.37 -6.88 1.36
CA VAL A 136 -4.99 -7.91 0.52
C VAL A 136 -5.34 -7.34 -0.86
N VAL A 137 -5.99 -6.19 -0.92
CA VAL A 137 -6.35 -5.52 -2.18
C VAL A 137 -5.11 -5.10 -2.95
N GLY A 138 -4.11 -4.54 -2.28
CA GLY A 138 -2.84 -4.16 -2.90
C GLY A 138 -2.10 -5.35 -3.52
N LEU A 139 -2.08 -6.49 -2.81
CA LEU A 139 -1.51 -7.74 -3.35
C LEU A 139 -2.31 -8.28 -4.53
N MET A 140 -3.64 -8.25 -4.47
CA MET A 140 -4.52 -8.64 -5.58
C MET A 140 -4.19 -7.84 -6.84
N VAL A 141 -4.15 -6.51 -6.74
CA VAL A 141 -3.78 -5.62 -7.86
C VAL A 141 -2.36 -5.90 -8.34
N ALA A 142 -1.41 -6.10 -7.43
CA ALA A 142 -0.03 -6.43 -7.78
C ALA A 142 0.08 -7.74 -8.57
N VAL A 143 -0.70 -8.77 -8.19
CA VAL A 143 -0.76 -10.05 -8.93
C VAL A 143 -1.32 -9.84 -10.33
N ILE A 144 -2.44 -9.12 -10.46
CA ILE A 144 -3.07 -8.85 -11.76
C ILE A 144 -2.10 -8.11 -12.69
N TYR A 145 -1.49 -7.04 -12.21
CA TYR A 145 -0.51 -6.29 -13.00
C TYR A 145 0.73 -7.11 -13.36
N LYS A 146 1.25 -7.94 -12.44
CA LYS A 146 2.38 -8.84 -12.70
C LYS A 146 2.05 -9.87 -13.78
N LEU A 147 0.84 -10.42 -13.79
CA LEU A 147 0.39 -11.35 -14.82
C LEU A 147 0.26 -10.67 -16.18
N LEU A 148 -0.35 -9.49 -16.21
CA LEU A 148 -0.56 -8.71 -17.43
C LEU A 148 0.72 -8.02 -17.94
N ALA A 149 1.74 -7.85 -17.08
CA ALA A 149 3.03 -7.27 -17.48
C ALA A 149 3.79 -8.09 -18.54
N LYS A 150 3.40 -9.35 -18.73
CA LYS A 150 3.95 -10.25 -19.77
C LYS A 150 3.25 -10.09 -21.12
N TYR A 151 2.09 -9.48 -21.14
CA TYR A 151 1.26 -9.34 -22.33
C TYR A 151 1.19 -7.86 -22.73
N SER A 152 1.34 -7.60 -24.03
CA SER A 152 1.03 -6.31 -24.63
C SER A 152 -0.01 -6.53 -25.72
N PHE A 153 -0.97 -5.62 -25.83
CA PHE A 153 -1.97 -5.66 -26.89
C PHE A 153 -1.36 -5.46 -28.29
N PHE A 154 -0.20 -4.80 -28.33
CA PHE A 154 0.48 -4.50 -29.56
C PHE A 154 1.80 -5.24 -29.65
N GLY A 155 2.08 -5.87 -30.80
CA GLY A 155 3.36 -6.54 -31.07
C GLY A 155 4.54 -5.55 -31.05
N GLU A 156 5.75 -6.08 -30.87
CA GLU A 156 6.99 -5.29 -30.85
C GLU A 156 7.21 -4.54 -32.15
N ASP A 157 6.76 -5.08 -33.29
CA ASP A 157 6.90 -4.50 -34.63
C ASP A 157 5.83 -3.45 -34.98
N SER A 158 4.95 -3.07 -34.04
CA SER A 158 3.92 -2.08 -34.34
C SER A 158 4.48 -0.66 -34.40
N VAL A 159 4.03 0.10 -35.42
CA VAL A 159 4.41 1.52 -35.65
C VAL A 159 3.88 2.46 -34.54
N ILE A 160 3.12 1.92 -33.59
CA ILE A 160 2.47 2.68 -32.50
C ILE A 160 3.53 3.08 -31.49
N PRO A 161 3.58 4.37 -31.07
CA PRO A 161 4.49 4.84 -30.02
C PRO A 161 4.30 4.09 -28.69
N ASP A 162 5.39 3.82 -27.97
CA ASP A 162 5.37 3.01 -26.74
C ASP A 162 4.47 3.58 -25.64
N PHE A 163 4.30 4.90 -25.56
CA PHE A 163 3.39 5.51 -24.60
C PHE A 163 1.93 5.13 -24.85
N VAL A 164 1.53 4.99 -26.14
CA VAL A 164 0.17 4.58 -26.52
C VAL A 164 -0.04 3.10 -26.20
N LYS A 165 0.95 2.24 -26.50
CA LYS A 165 0.92 0.81 -26.12
C LYS A 165 0.72 0.67 -24.62
N ASN A 166 1.50 1.42 -23.83
CA ASN A 166 1.40 1.41 -22.38
C ASN A 166 0.02 1.86 -21.87
N TRP A 167 -0.64 2.82 -22.52
CA TRP A 167 -1.99 3.24 -22.14
C TRP A 167 -3.00 2.10 -22.29
N PHE A 168 -3.03 1.44 -23.44
CA PHE A 168 -3.96 0.34 -23.68
C PHE A 168 -3.72 -0.84 -22.73
N ASP A 169 -2.46 -1.20 -22.52
CA ASP A 169 -2.09 -2.27 -21.60
C ASP A 169 -2.51 -1.95 -20.14
N ASN A 170 -2.40 -0.68 -19.73
CA ASN A 170 -2.84 -0.25 -18.41
C ASN A 170 -4.37 -0.22 -18.28
N ILE A 171 -5.12 0.18 -19.33
CA ILE A 171 -6.59 0.18 -19.33
C ILE A 171 -7.12 -1.22 -19.01
N ALA A 172 -6.57 -2.26 -19.65
CA ALA A 172 -6.98 -3.64 -19.37
C ALA A 172 -6.69 -4.05 -17.92
N ALA A 173 -5.49 -3.70 -17.43
CA ALA A 173 -5.11 -4.02 -16.05
C ALA A 173 -6.00 -3.31 -15.02
N ILE A 174 -6.34 -2.04 -15.27
CA ILE A 174 -7.26 -1.26 -14.44
C ILE A 174 -8.65 -1.93 -14.42
N LEU A 175 -9.23 -2.19 -15.61
CA LEU A 175 -10.57 -2.76 -15.73
C LEU A 175 -10.67 -4.11 -15.01
N ILE A 176 -9.71 -5.02 -15.22
CA ILE A 176 -9.69 -6.32 -14.56
C ILE A 176 -9.56 -6.15 -13.05
N SER A 177 -8.64 -5.28 -12.57
CA SER A 177 -8.43 -5.06 -11.15
C SER A 177 -9.67 -4.50 -10.45
N LEU A 178 -10.35 -3.52 -11.06
CA LEU A 178 -11.58 -2.94 -10.52
C LEU A 178 -12.75 -3.92 -10.57
N THR A 179 -12.87 -4.71 -11.64
CA THR A 179 -13.92 -5.73 -11.74
C THR A 179 -13.76 -6.83 -10.70
N VAL A 180 -12.52 -7.24 -10.40
CA VAL A 180 -12.25 -8.25 -9.35
C VAL A 180 -12.47 -7.67 -7.95
N ALA A 181 -12.31 -6.36 -7.77
CA ALA A 181 -12.54 -5.68 -6.50
C ALA A 181 -14.03 -5.41 -6.22
N TYR A 182 -14.86 -5.38 -7.26
CA TYR A 182 -16.31 -5.20 -7.17
C TYR A 182 -16.99 -6.48 -6.71
#